data_d5dd7adf564d7a92ff21dd572cd5cd89
#
_entry.id   d5dd7adf564d7a92ff21dd572cd5cd89
#
_cell.length_a   1.000
_cell.length_b   1.000
_cell.length_c   1.000
_cell.angle_alpha   90.00
_cell.angle_beta   90.00
_cell.angle_gamma   90.00
#
_symmetry.space_group_name_H-M   'P 1'
#
loop_
_entity.id
_entity.type
_entity.pdbx_description
1 polymer ?
#
loop_
_entity_poly.entity_id
_entity_poly.type
_entity_poly.pdbx_seq_one_letter_code
_entity_poly.pdbx_strand_id
1 'polypeptide(L)'
;MTTRLAEVTRGGIVESTHDGVVVAVVTKEGQTVNSIQSAPTIIKVAQVDTMTVKAQISEADVTRVKPGLPVYFTILGEPDERYHATLRAVEPAPDSIQKEDAASSLTGSSNGNSTSAAVYYNGLFDVPNPDEKLRISMTAQVFIVLGEAKNTVVVPSSALGRRGEDGRYAVRVVLKDNKTEERQVRIGMNNNVQAQVLEGLEVGERVVSAEAAPAVPGA
;
A
#
# COMPACT_ATOMS: atom_id res chain seq x y z
N MET A 1 6.17 26.36 17.45
CA MET A 1 5.29 27.50 17.84
C MET A 1 4.02 26.89 18.43
N THR A 2 3.90 26.93 19.74
CA THR A 2 2.82 26.27 20.50
C THR A 2 1.63 27.19 20.57
N THR A 3 0.47 26.79 20.08
CA THR A 3 -0.74 27.60 20.07
C THR A 3 -1.84 26.95 20.93
N ARG A 4 -2.36 27.65 21.90
CA ARG A 4 -3.47 27.22 22.78
C ARG A 4 -4.78 27.89 22.39
N LEU A 5 -5.92 27.20 22.51
CA LEU A 5 -7.26 27.77 22.26
C LEU A 5 -7.85 28.37 23.50
N ALA A 6 -8.25 29.64 23.42
CA ALA A 6 -9.12 30.30 24.36
C ALA A 6 -10.33 30.91 23.63
N GLU A 7 -11.39 31.17 24.38
CA GLU A 7 -12.69 31.72 23.94
C GLU A 7 -12.57 33.00 23.11
N VAL A 8 -13.24 33.05 21.95
CA VAL A 8 -13.23 34.22 21.07
C VAL A 8 -14.09 35.30 21.63
N THR A 9 -13.48 36.27 22.29
CA THR A 9 -14.10 37.57 22.62
C THR A 9 -13.74 38.59 21.53
N ARG A 10 -14.59 39.61 21.36
CA ARG A 10 -14.44 40.66 20.34
C ARG A 10 -13.01 41.25 20.33
N GLY A 11 -12.22 40.88 19.30
CA GLY A 11 -10.79 41.20 19.19
C GLY A 11 -9.85 40.20 19.85
N GLY A 12 -10.31 38.99 20.19
CA GLY A 12 -9.57 37.97 20.91
C GLY A 12 -8.60 37.17 20.06
N ILE A 13 -7.60 36.59 20.74
CA ILE A 13 -6.65 35.63 20.22
C ILE A 13 -7.34 34.26 20.19
N VAL A 14 -7.23 33.53 19.09
CA VAL A 14 -7.67 32.14 19.00
C VAL A 14 -6.50 31.25 19.34
N GLU A 15 -6.61 30.50 20.44
CA GLU A 15 -5.59 29.53 20.88
C GLU A 15 -6.07 28.08 20.64
N SER A 16 -5.18 27.17 20.30
CA SER A 16 -5.48 25.73 20.20
C SER A 16 -5.36 25.04 21.57
N THR A 17 -6.31 24.14 21.90
CA THR A 17 -6.21 23.27 23.07
C THR A 17 -5.16 22.18 22.94
N HIS A 18 -4.68 21.94 21.70
CA HIS A 18 -3.67 20.91 21.39
C HIS A 18 -2.42 21.57 20.85
N ASP A 19 -1.26 21.09 21.29
CA ASP A 19 0.03 21.50 20.76
C ASP A 19 0.21 20.93 19.34
N GLY A 20 0.76 21.76 18.44
CA GLY A 20 0.98 21.32 17.05
C GLY A 20 1.37 22.47 16.13
N VAL A 21 1.53 22.14 14.87
CA VAL A 21 1.85 23.09 13.79
C VAL A 21 0.58 23.51 13.09
N VAL A 22 0.41 24.82 12.85
CA VAL A 22 -0.73 25.33 12.06
C VAL A 22 -0.50 24.96 10.61
N VAL A 23 -1.33 24.06 10.07
CA VAL A 23 -1.22 23.55 8.70
C VAL A 23 -2.12 24.29 7.71
N ALA A 24 -3.17 24.93 8.19
CA ALA A 24 -4.02 25.78 7.36
C ALA A 24 -4.76 26.84 8.20
N VAL A 25 -4.84 28.05 7.66
CA VAL A 25 -5.71 29.12 8.15
C VAL A 25 -6.91 29.19 7.21
N VAL A 26 -8.08 28.76 7.70
CA VAL A 26 -9.32 28.65 6.89
C VAL A 26 -10.06 29.98 6.85
N THR A 27 -10.16 30.65 7.99
CA THR A 27 -10.88 31.93 8.12
C THR A 27 -9.90 33.11 8.06
N LYS A 28 -10.15 34.05 7.15
CA LYS A 28 -9.31 35.23 6.97
C LYS A 28 -9.78 36.39 7.86
N GLU A 29 -8.88 37.35 8.14
CA GLU A 29 -9.19 38.54 8.84
C GLU A 29 -10.32 39.34 8.14
N GLY A 30 -11.26 39.86 8.90
CA GLY A 30 -12.43 40.58 8.38
C GLY A 30 -13.60 39.72 7.93
N GLN A 31 -13.47 38.41 7.96
CA GLN A 31 -14.54 37.47 7.60
C GLN A 31 -15.47 37.24 8.79
N THR A 32 -16.78 37.55 8.62
CA THR A 32 -17.78 37.27 9.65
C THR A 32 -18.00 35.75 9.78
N VAL A 33 -17.86 35.26 10.99
CA VAL A 33 -18.04 33.84 11.33
C VAL A 33 -19.37 33.69 12.06
N ASN A 34 -20.32 32.97 11.47
CA ASN A 34 -21.62 32.71 12.07
C ASN A 34 -21.65 31.31 12.73
N SER A 35 -21.78 31.29 14.06
CA SER A 35 -21.77 30.06 14.86
C SER A 35 -23.17 29.48 15.12
N ILE A 36 -24.23 30.03 14.51
CA ILE A 36 -25.61 29.64 14.83
C ILE A 36 -25.99 28.27 14.28
N GLN A 37 -25.36 27.81 13.20
CA GLN A 37 -25.70 26.52 12.56
C GLN A 37 -24.58 25.49 12.62
N SER A 38 -23.31 25.86 12.68
CA SER A 38 -22.17 24.97 12.83
C SER A 38 -20.97 25.74 13.35
N ALA A 39 -20.15 25.12 14.19
CA ALA A 39 -18.89 25.70 14.64
C ALA A 39 -17.94 25.84 13.43
N PRO A 40 -17.57 27.08 13.03
CA PRO A 40 -16.71 27.27 11.88
C PRO A 40 -15.27 26.86 12.17
N THR A 41 -14.61 26.24 11.22
CA THR A 41 -13.18 25.94 11.30
C THR A 41 -12.38 27.21 11.04
N ILE A 42 -11.63 27.69 12.03
CA ILE A 42 -10.79 28.88 11.92
C ILE A 42 -9.39 28.52 11.45
N ILE A 43 -8.75 27.56 12.14
CA ILE A 43 -7.42 27.04 11.81
C ILE A 43 -7.43 25.51 11.86
N LYS A 44 -6.51 24.90 11.15
CA LYS A 44 -6.21 23.47 11.28
C LYS A 44 -4.82 23.33 11.89
N VAL A 45 -4.74 22.57 12.98
CA VAL A 45 -3.49 22.27 13.69
C VAL A 45 -3.26 20.77 13.59
N ALA A 46 -2.03 20.35 13.36
CA ALA A 46 -1.66 18.94 13.30
C ALA A 46 -0.32 18.69 14.02
N GLN A 47 -0.17 17.49 14.55
CA GLN A 47 1.12 16.98 14.99
C GLN A 47 1.83 16.39 13.76
N VAL A 48 3.05 16.85 13.51
CA VAL A 48 3.83 16.46 12.32
C VAL A 48 5.04 15.58 12.66
N ASP A 49 5.31 15.37 13.95
CA ASP A 49 6.42 14.53 14.43
C ASP A 49 6.26 13.05 14.07
N THR A 50 5.00 12.60 13.97
CA THR A 50 4.64 11.24 13.55
C THR A 50 3.55 11.34 12.49
N MET A 51 3.82 10.76 11.33
CA MET A 51 2.89 10.75 10.21
C MET A 51 2.21 9.39 10.09
N THR A 52 0.89 9.40 10.00
CA THR A 52 0.13 8.19 9.67
C THR A 52 -0.04 8.10 8.16
N VAL A 53 0.46 7.02 7.58
CA VAL A 53 0.29 6.72 6.15
C VAL A 53 -0.92 5.81 5.98
N LYS A 54 -1.80 6.18 5.03
CA LYS A 54 -2.94 5.38 4.59
C LYS A 54 -2.61 4.72 3.25
N ALA A 55 -2.38 3.41 3.27
CA ALA A 55 -2.14 2.63 2.06
C ALA A 55 -3.46 2.05 1.54
N GLN A 56 -3.81 2.33 0.29
CA GLN A 56 -4.98 1.76 -0.35
C GLN A 56 -4.69 0.34 -0.81
N ILE A 57 -5.42 -0.62 -0.28
CA ILE A 57 -5.29 -2.06 -0.53
C ILE A 57 -6.54 -2.51 -1.29
N SER A 58 -6.37 -3.19 -2.41
CA SER A 58 -7.49 -3.71 -3.18
C SER A 58 -8.26 -4.79 -2.40
N GLU A 59 -9.56 -4.93 -2.66
CA GLU A 59 -10.38 -5.99 -2.08
C GLU A 59 -9.81 -7.39 -2.33
N ALA A 60 -9.19 -7.61 -3.49
CA ALA A 60 -8.58 -8.89 -3.85
C ALA A 60 -7.38 -9.27 -2.96
N ASP A 61 -6.67 -8.27 -2.43
CA ASP A 61 -5.44 -8.47 -1.65
C ASP A 61 -5.63 -8.31 -0.15
N VAL A 62 -6.69 -7.61 0.30
CA VAL A 62 -6.89 -7.28 1.73
C VAL A 62 -6.95 -8.51 2.63
N THR A 63 -7.48 -9.64 2.13
CA THR A 63 -7.57 -10.91 2.88
C THR A 63 -6.19 -11.50 3.22
N ARG A 64 -5.16 -11.13 2.46
CA ARG A 64 -3.77 -11.59 2.64
C ARG A 64 -2.96 -10.66 3.54
N VAL A 65 -3.43 -9.44 3.72
CA VAL A 65 -2.76 -8.40 4.50
C VAL A 65 -3.19 -8.47 5.95
N LYS A 66 -2.22 -8.57 6.87
CA LYS A 66 -2.47 -8.66 8.31
C LYS A 66 -1.68 -7.59 9.05
N PRO A 67 -2.17 -7.08 10.18
CA PRO A 67 -1.37 -6.25 11.07
C PRO A 67 -0.05 -6.94 11.45
N GLY A 68 1.01 -6.15 11.62
CA GLY A 68 2.35 -6.65 11.93
C GLY A 68 3.23 -6.98 10.73
N LEU A 69 2.70 -6.92 9.50
CA LEU A 69 3.52 -7.10 8.30
C LEU A 69 4.48 -5.93 8.11
N PRO A 70 5.74 -6.21 7.69
CA PRO A 70 6.68 -5.16 7.34
C PRO A 70 6.21 -4.43 6.07
N VAL A 71 6.34 -3.11 6.10
CA VAL A 71 6.03 -2.24 4.97
C VAL A 71 7.22 -1.34 4.68
N TYR A 72 7.42 -1.00 3.43
CA TYR A 72 8.30 0.10 3.05
C TYR A 72 7.60 0.96 2.01
N PHE A 73 7.97 2.23 1.97
CA PHE A 73 7.41 3.15 0.99
C PHE A 73 8.45 4.15 0.51
N THR A 74 8.19 4.73 -0.63
CA THR A 74 8.94 5.85 -1.21
C THR A 74 8.00 7.01 -1.46
N ILE A 75 8.50 8.23 -1.40
CA ILE A 75 7.76 9.43 -1.77
C ILE A 75 8.13 9.86 -3.18
N LEU A 76 7.20 10.51 -3.89
CA LEU A 76 7.43 10.93 -5.27
C LEU A 76 8.64 11.88 -5.44
N GLY A 77 8.94 12.67 -4.40
CA GLY A 77 10.09 13.58 -4.42
C GLY A 77 11.44 12.91 -4.22
N GLU A 78 11.46 11.72 -3.60
CA GLU A 78 12.67 10.96 -3.26
C GLU A 78 12.42 9.46 -3.53
N PRO A 79 12.42 9.02 -4.79
CA PRO A 79 12.08 7.63 -5.15
C PRO A 79 13.15 6.61 -4.72
N ASP A 80 14.38 7.05 -4.50
CA ASP A 80 15.49 6.20 -4.07
C ASP A 80 15.55 6.00 -2.56
N GLU A 81 14.91 6.86 -1.77
CA GLU A 81 14.87 6.75 -0.32
C GLU A 81 13.70 5.88 0.13
N ARG A 82 14.00 4.80 0.88
CA ARG A 82 13.01 3.86 1.39
C ARG A 82 12.79 4.07 2.86
N TYR A 83 11.57 4.37 3.22
CA TYR A 83 11.12 4.46 4.60
C TYR A 83 10.53 3.12 5.03
N HIS A 84 10.97 2.59 6.16
CA HIS A 84 10.51 1.31 6.69
C HIS A 84 9.58 1.51 7.88
N ALA A 85 8.50 0.73 7.91
CA ALA A 85 7.53 0.75 8.98
C ALA A 85 6.89 -0.63 9.16
N THR A 86 5.95 -0.73 10.10
CA THR A 86 5.16 -1.94 10.34
C THR A 86 3.68 -1.60 10.23
N LEU A 87 2.93 -2.40 9.52
CA LEU A 87 1.48 -2.22 9.37
C LEU A 87 0.81 -2.35 10.74
N ARG A 88 0.21 -1.27 11.21
CA ARG A 88 -0.46 -1.21 12.51
C ARG A 88 -1.84 -1.86 12.46
N ALA A 89 -2.63 -1.50 11.45
CA ALA A 89 -4.00 -1.96 11.31
C ALA A 89 -4.44 -1.93 9.84
N VAL A 90 -5.46 -2.73 9.54
CA VAL A 90 -6.23 -2.63 8.30
C VAL A 90 -7.65 -2.25 8.71
N GLU A 91 -8.18 -1.18 8.14
CA GLU A 91 -9.54 -0.73 8.42
C GLU A 91 -10.54 -1.78 7.93
N PRO A 92 -11.55 -2.14 8.74
CA PRO A 92 -12.51 -3.19 8.39
C PRO A 92 -13.52 -2.77 7.31
N ALA A 93 -13.60 -1.47 7.02
CA ALA A 93 -14.53 -0.89 6.07
C ALA A 93 -13.80 0.05 5.08
N PRO A 94 -14.22 0.09 3.81
CA PRO A 94 -13.68 1.02 2.84
C PRO A 94 -14.17 2.46 3.09
N ASP A 95 -13.41 3.45 2.67
CA ASP A 95 -13.77 4.89 2.79
C ASP A 95 -15.09 5.25 2.06
N SER A 96 -15.55 4.44 1.12
CA SER A 96 -16.81 4.64 0.40
C SER A 96 -18.01 4.65 1.32
N ILE A 97 -18.03 3.84 2.39
CA ILE A 97 -19.14 3.78 3.35
C ILE A 97 -19.37 5.15 4.03
N GLN A 98 -18.30 5.83 4.43
CA GLN A 98 -18.42 7.15 5.07
C GLN A 98 -18.91 8.25 4.09
N LYS A 99 -18.61 8.08 2.80
CA LYS A 99 -19.05 9.03 1.76
C LYS A 99 -20.51 8.85 1.38
N GLU A 100 -21.03 7.62 1.44
CA GLU A 100 -22.44 7.32 1.20
C GLU A 100 -23.34 7.95 2.26
N ASP A 101 -22.96 7.88 3.55
CA ASP A 101 -23.70 8.50 4.64
C ASP A 101 -23.74 10.03 4.52
N ALA A 102 -22.63 10.64 4.09
CA ALA A 102 -22.57 12.09 3.87
C ALA A 102 -23.38 12.55 2.64
N ALA A 103 -23.45 11.75 1.59
CA ALA A 103 -24.20 12.06 0.39
C ALA A 103 -25.70 11.90 0.58
N SER A 104 -26.15 10.91 1.36
CA SER A 104 -27.57 10.66 1.63
C SER A 104 -28.21 11.73 2.50
N SER A 105 -27.44 12.50 3.25
CA SER A 105 -27.95 13.60 4.11
C SER A 105 -28.22 14.91 3.36
N LEU A 106 -27.74 15.09 2.13
CA LEU A 106 -27.76 16.38 1.44
C LEU A 106 -28.70 16.50 0.23
N THR A 107 -29.11 15.42 -0.41
CA THR A 107 -30.09 15.52 -1.52
C THR A 107 -30.73 14.15 -1.82
N GLY A 108 -32.06 14.09 -1.77
CA GLY A 108 -32.85 13.01 -2.32
C GLY A 108 -32.87 13.06 -3.88
N SER A 109 -31.74 12.81 -4.51
CA SER A 109 -31.67 12.63 -5.96
C SER A 109 -30.76 11.43 -6.27
N SER A 110 -31.40 10.27 -6.35
CA SER A 110 -30.80 9.06 -6.90
C SER A 110 -30.64 9.20 -8.41
N ASN A 111 -29.51 9.73 -8.87
CA ASN A 111 -29.13 9.54 -10.25
C ASN A 111 -28.23 8.32 -10.33
N GLY A 112 -28.85 7.19 -10.66
CA GLY A 112 -28.22 5.87 -10.76
C GLY A 112 -27.22 5.79 -11.91
N ASN A 113 -26.01 6.23 -11.66
CA ASN A 113 -24.85 5.82 -12.46
C ASN A 113 -23.79 5.31 -11.49
N SER A 114 -24.05 4.17 -10.85
CA SER A 114 -23.05 3.41 -10.12
C SER A 114 -22.11 2.76 -11.14
N THR A 115 -21.16 3.52 -11.66
CA THR A 115 -19.92 2.89 -12.12
C THR A 115 -19.38 2.13 -10.91
N SER A 116 -19.24 0.81 -11.05
CA SER A 116 -18.65 -0.06 -10.04
C SER A 116 -17.24 0.48 -9.72
N ALA A 117 -17.17 1.38 -8.75
CA ALA A 117 -15.91 1.91 -8.29
C ALA A 117 -15.15 0.76 -7.59
N ALA A 118 -13.88 0.59 -7.92
CA ALA A 118 -13.06 -0.41 -7.26
C ALA A 118 -13.04 -0.13 -5.75
N VAL A 119 -13.26 -1.19 -4.95
CA VAL A 119 -13.29 -1.10 -3.50
C VAL A 119 -11.86 -1.19 -2.96
N TYR A 120 -11.48 -0.21 -2.14
CA TYR A 120 -10.18 -0.15 -1.48
C TYR A 120 -10.34 -0.08 0.03
N TYR A 121 -9.53 -0.83 0.74
CA TYR A 121 -9.40 -0.80 2.19
C TYR A 121 -8.15 -0.04 2.60
N ASN A 122 -8.15 0.60 3.75
CA ASN A 122 -6.99 1.35 4.22
C ASN A 122 -6.12 0.50 5.15
N GLY A 123 -4.86 0.33 4.78
CA GLY A 123 -3.81 -0.12 5.68
C GLY A 123 -3.15 1.08 6.36
N LEU A 124 -3.09 1.08 7.68
CA LEU A 124 -2.55 2.19 8.48
C LEU A 124 -1.21 1.81 9.09
N PHE A 125 -0.24 2.69 8.98
CA PHE A 125 1.03 2.59 9.70
C PHE A 125 1.59 3.97 10.02
N ASP A 126 2.34 4.05 11.12
CA ASP A 126 2.91 5.29 11.62
C ASP A 126 4.40 5.35 11.32
N VAL A 127 4.86 6.53 10.96
CA VAL A 127 6.25 6.81 10.59
C VAL A 127 6.74 8.02 11.36
N PRO A 128 7.86 7.93 12.09
CA PRO A 128 8.48 9.09 12.71
C PRO A 128 8.97 10.06 11.63
N ASN A 129 8.81 11.35 11.88
CA ASN A 129 9.15 12.42 10.95
C ASN A 129 9.98 13.52 11.63
N PRO A 130 11.17 13.19 12.18
CA PRO A 130 11.98 14.14 12.95
C PRO A 130 12.48 15.32 12.11
N ASP A 131 12.68 15.13 10.83
CA ASP A 131 13.20 16.15 9.91
C ASP A 131 12.07 16.93 9.21
N GLU A 132 10.80 16.70 9.57
CA GLU A 132 9.61 17.28 8.94
C GLU A 132 9.58 17.19 7.40
N LYS A 133 10.26 16.21 6.83
CA LYS A 133 10.29 15.95 5.39
C LYS A 133 8.94 15.47 4.87
N LEU A 134 8.26 14.63 5.64
CA LEU A 134 6.93 14.13 5.30
C LEU A 134 5.89 15.20 5.63
N ARG A 135 5.06 15.53 4.65
CA ARG A 135 4.01 16.53 4.79
C ARG A 135 2.62 15.91 4.62
N ILE A 136 1.62 16.57 5.20
CA ILE A 136 0.22 16.17 5.09
C ILE A 136 -0.19 16.16 3.61
N SER A 137 -0.95 15.13 3.22
CA SER A 137 -1.45 14.93 1.86
C SER A 137 -0.37 14.65 0.79
N MET A 138 0.83 14.24 1.20
CA MET A 138 1.82 13.71 0.26
C MET A 138 1.37 12.35 -0.28
N THR A 139 1.73 12.09 -1.53
CA THR A 139 1.52 10.77 -2.15
C THR A 139 2.77 9.92 -1.97
N ALA A 140 2.56 8.69 -1.54
CA ALA A 140 3.62 7.70 -1.36
C ALA A 140 3.28 6.41 -2.13
N GLN A 141 4.31 5.74 -2.63
CA GLN A 141 4.18 4.39 -3.17
C GLN A 141 4.53 3.39 -2.07
N VAL A 142 3.55 2.59 -1.65
CA VAL A 142 3.67 1.68 -0.52
C VAL A 142 3.80 0.24 -1.00
N PHE A 143 4.72 -0.50 -0.38
CA PHE A 143 4.94 -1.93 -0.60
C PHE A 143 4.74 -2.68 0.71
N ILE A 144 3.79 -3.61 0.74
CA ILE A 144 3.52 -4.47 1.88
C ILE A 144 4.18 -5.83 1.62
N VAL A 145 5.10 -6.24 2.50
CA VAL A 145 5.84 -7.49 2.35
C VAL A 145 5.00 -8.62 2.95
N LEU A 146 4.37 -9.41 2.09
CA LEU A 146 3.52 -10.54 2.51
C LEU A 146 4.32 -11.73 3.00
N GLY A 147 5.58 -11.84 2.61
CA GLY A 147 6.48 -12.90 3.02
C GLY A 147 7.88 -12.70 2.46
N GLU A 148 8.86 -13.23 3.15
CA GLU A 148 10.27 -13.21 2.74
C GLU A 148 10.87 -14.62 2.91
N ALA A 149 11.63 -15.06 1.91
CA ALA A 149 12.41 -16.28 1.99
C ALA A 149 13.89 -15.95 1.82
N LYS A 150 14.69 -16.20 2.86
CA LYS A 150 16.14 -16.01 2.83
C LYS A 150 16.83 -17.35 2.56
N ASN A 151 17.99 -17.30 1.88
CA ASN A 151 18.85 -18.46 1.65
C ASN A 151 18.10 -19.65 1.01
N THR A 152 17.31 -19.39 -0.03
CA THR A 152 16.50 -20.39 -0.70
C THR A 152 16.86 -20.50 -2.18
N VAL A 153 16.66 -21.67 -2.76
CA VAL A 153 16.77 -21.86 -4.21
C VAL A 153 15.60 -21.17 -4.89
N VAL A 154 15.88 -20.35 -5.90
CA VAL A 154 14.88 -19.67 -6.70
C VAL A 154 15.04 -20.01 -8.17
N VAL A 155 13.91 -20.11 -8.87
CA VAL A 155 13.87 -20.30 -10.32
C VAL A 155 12.94 -19.24 -10.93
N PRO A 156 13.16 -18.81 -12.18
CA PRO A 156 12.17 -17.97 -12.87
C PRO A 156 10.82 -18.69 -12.94
N SER A 157 9.72 -17.97 -12.70
CA SER A 157 8.38 -18.56 -12.76
C SER A 157 8.05 -19.12 -14.16
N SER A 158 8.69 -18.59 -15.22
CA SER A 158 8.60 -19.09 -16.59
C SER A 158 9.24 -20.49 -16.79
N ALA A 159 10.08 -20.96 -15.86
CA ALA A 159 10.63 -22.31 -15.89
C ALA A 159 9.67 -23.36 -15.32
N LEU A 160 8.59 -22.93 -14.65
CA LEU A 160 7.59 -23.83 -14.10
C LEU A 160 6.65 -24.32 -15.21
N GLY A 161 6.62 -25.61 -15.40
CA GLY A 161 5.69 -26.28 -16.28
C GLY A 161 4.31 -26.52 -15.64
N ARG A 162 3.63 -27.56 -16.06
CA ARG A 162 2.30 -27.91 -15.56
C ARG A 162 2.37 -28.31 -14.08
N ARG A 163 1.38 -27.87 -13.30
CA ARG A 163 1.18 -28.33 -11.93
C ARG A 163 0.49 -29.69 -11.94
N GLY A 164 1.11 -30.66 -11.25
CA GLY A 164 0.54 -31.99 -11.05
C GLY A 164 -0.59 -31.99 -10.01
N GLU A 165 -1.30 -33.11 -9.91
CA GLU A 165 -2.39 -33.32 -8.95
C GLU A 165 -1.88 -33.32 -7.50
N ASP A 166 -0.62 -33.73 -7.31
CA ASP A 166 0.11 -33.67 -6.01
C ASP A 166 0.58 -32.28 -5.60
N GLY A 167 0.27 -31.24 -6.41
CA GLY A 167 0.64 -29.86 -6.17
C GLY A 167 2.08 -29.51 -6.55
N ARG A 168 2.87 -30.45 -7.06
CA ARG A 168 4.23 -30.22 -7.55
C ARG A 168 4.21 -29.65 -8.97
N TYR A 169 5.28 -28.98 -9.34
CA TYR A 169 5.46 -28.42 -10.68
C TYR A 169 6.53 -29.22 -11.44
N ALA A 170 6.29 -29.46 -12.70
CA ALA A 170 7.30 -29.98 -13.59
C ALA A 170 8.30 -28.89 -13.96
N VAL A 171 9.60 -29.20 -13.87
CA VAL A 171 10.69 -28.30 -14.30
C VAL A 171 11.65 -29.10 -15.15
N ARG A 172 12.08 -28.55 -16.28
CA ARG A 172 13.09 -29.14 -17.13
C ARG A 172 14.49 -28.73 -16.69
N VAL A 173 15.28 -29.67 -16.20
CA VAL A 173 16.68 -29.47 -15.74
C VAL A 173 17.63 -29.86 -16.86
N VAL A 174 18.65 -29.05 -17.11
CA VAL A 174 19.70 -29.34 -18.08
C VAL A 174 20.84 -30.06 -17.38
N LEU A 175 21.07 -31.30 -17.75
CA LEU A 175 22.17 -32.13 -17.24
C LEU A 175 23.53 -31.74 -17.86
N LYS A 176 24.62 -32.25 -17.29
CA LYS A 176 26.02 -31.96 -17.74
C LYS A 176 26.29 -32.37 -19.19
N ASP A 177 25.56 -33.32 -19.71
CA ASP A 177 25.63 -33.81 -21.10
C ASP A 177 24.68 -33.07 -22.07
N ASN A 178 24.16 -31.92 -21.66
CA ASN A 178 23.20 -31.10 -22.39
C ASN A 178 21.83 -31.78 -22.64
N LYS A 179 21.54 -32.89 -22.01
CA LYS A 179 20.22 -33.50 -22.05
C LYS A 179 19.30 -32.81 -21.06
N THR A 180 18.03 -32.80 -21.37
CA THR A 180 17.01 -32.27 -20.46
C THR A 180 16.26 -33.39 -19.78
N GLU A 181 16.11 -33.27 -18.46
CA GLU A 181 15.33 -34.18 -17.63
C GLU A 181 14.16 -33.41 -17.02
N GLU A 182 12.97 -33.99 -17.04
CA GLU A 182 11.81 -33.43 -16.33
C GLU A 182 11.82 -33.91 -14.90
N ARG A 183 11.79 -32.96 -13.97
CA ARG A 183 11.81 -33.23 -12.54
C ARG A 183 10.64 -32.52 -11.85
N GLN A 184 10.04 -33.22 -10.89
CA GLN A 184 8.95 -32.65 -10.08
C GLN A 184 9.53 -31.88 -8.90
N VAL A 185 9.13 -30.59 -8.77
CA VAL A 185 9.62 -29.68 -7.73
C VAL A 185 8.46 -29.19 -6.89
N ARG A 186 8.73 -29.02 -5.61
CA ARG A 186 7.79 -28.40 -4.69
C ARG A 186 8.11 -26.90 -4.58
N ILE A 187 7.11 -26.07 -4.87
CA ILE A 187 7.24 -24.62 -4.86
C ILE A 187 6.64 -24.06 -3.56
N GLY A 188 7.34 -23.12 -2.95
CA GLY A 188 6.85 -22.30 -1.85
C GLY A 188 6.22 -20.99 -2.34
N MET A 189 6.86 -19.87 -1.98
CA MET A 189 6.41 -18.55 -2.45
C MET A 189 6.68 -18.36 -3.93
N ASN A 190 5.73 -17.73 -4.63
CA ASN A 190 5.84 -17.36 -6.02
C ASN A 190 5.27 -15.94 -6.21
N ASN A 191 6.07 -15.06 -6.81
CA ASN A 191 5.69 -13.68 -7.11
C ASN A 191 5.47 -13.43 -8.61
N ASN A 192 5.22 -14.50 -9.39
CA ASN A 192 5.04 -14.50 -10.85
C ASN A 192 6.29 -14.14 -11.67
N VAL A 193 7.37 -13.70 -11.03
CA VAL A 193 8.68 -13.48 -11.65
C VAL A 193 9.64 -14.57 -11.23
N GLN A 194 9.68 -14.87 -9.94
CA GLN A 194 10.52 -15.89 -9.33
C GLN A 194 9.69 -16.77 -8.40
N ALA A 195 10.02 -18.05 -8.40
CA ALA A 195 9.43 -19.04 -7.53
C ALA A 195 10.49 -19.65 -6.60
N GLN A 196 10.16 -19.73 -5.32
CA GLN A 196 10.96 -20.44 -4.34
C GLN A 196 10.83 -21.94 -4.52
N VAL A 197 11.95 -22.64 -4.61
CA VAL A 197 11.98 -24.10 -4.64
C VAL A 197 12.26 -24.61 -3.24
N LEU A 198 11.34 -25.41 -2.71
CA LEU A 198 11.48 -26.05 -1.40
C LEU A 198 12.17 -27.41 -1.53
N GLU A 199 11.86 -28.16 -2.59
CA GLU A 199 12.38 -29.52 -2.84
C GLU A 199 12.51 -29.77 -4.34
N GLY A 200 13.51 -30.58 -4.73
CA GLY A 200 13.63 -31.14 -6.08
C GLY A 200 14.68 -30.46 -6.96
N LEU A 201 15.33 -29.36 -6.51
CA LEU A 201 16.47 -28.76 -7.21
C LEU A 201 17.58 -28.39 -6.23
N GLU A 202 18.80 -28.42 -6.73
CA GLU A 202 20.00 -28.00 -6.02
C GLU A 202 20.56 -26.67 -6.55
N VAL A 203 21.36 -25.99 -5.72
CA VAL A 203 22.00 -24.74 -6.11
C VAL A 203 23.02 -25.01 -7.23
N GLY A 204 22.91 -24.24 -8.32
CA GLY A 204 23.80 -24.38 -9.49
C GLY A 204 23.25 -25.24 -10.61
N GLU A 205 22.15 -25.96 -10.43
CA GLU A 205 21.46 -26.62 -11.52
C GLU A 205 20.88 -25.62 -12.54
N ARG A 206 20.95 -25.97 -13.82
CA ARG A 206 20.44 -25.14 -14.91
C ARG A 206 19.04 -25.61 -15.28
N VAL A 207 18.09 -24.65 -15.32
CA VAL A 207 16.71 -24.93 -15.72
C VAL A 207 16.36 -24.21 -17.03
N VAL A 208 15.47 -24.83 -17.81
CA VAL A 208 14.96 -24.22 -19.04
C VAL A 208 13.87 -23.23 -18.69
N SER A 209 14.09 -21.93 -18.91
CA SER A 209 13.18 -20.86 -18.50
C SER A 209 12.13 -20.46 -19.53
N ALA A 210 12.34 -20.77 -20.81
CA ALA A 210 11.38 -20.62 -21.89
C ALA A 210 11.80 -21.51 -23.05
N GLU A 211 10.83 -22.07 -23.75
CA GLU A 211 11.06 -22.61 -25.07
C GLU A 211 11.05 -21.44 -26.04
N ALA A 212 12.21 -21.10 -26.60
CA ALA A 212 12.23 -20.20 -27.74
C ALA A 212 11.33 -20.84 -28.80
N ALA A 213 10.24 -20.18 -29.18
CA ALA A 213 9.41 -20.63 -30.29
C ALA A 213 10.36 -20.88 -31.46
N PRO A 214 10.29 -22.04 -32.15
CA PRO A 214 11.15 -22.31 -33.29
C PRO A 214 11.00 -21.15 -34.27
N ALA A 215 12.11 -20.52 -34.61
CA ALA A 215 12.12 -19.47 -35.63
C ALA A 215 11.47 -20.10 -36.88
N VAL A 216 10.32 -19.59 -37.29
CA VAL A 216 9.69 -20.01 -38.54
C VAL A 216 10.66 -19.63 -39.65
N PRO A 217 11.27 -20.62 -40.35
CA PRO A 217 12.16 -20.27 -41.46
C PRO A 217 11.29 -19.64 -42.54
N GLY A 218 11.67 -18.42 -42.93
CA GLY A 218 11.07 -17.46 -43.80
C GLY A 218 10.06 -17.91 -44.84
N ALA A 219 9.01 -17.09 -44.91
CA ALA A 219 8.28 -16.92 -46.17
C ALA A 219 8.98 -15.84 -46.98
#